data_67255b0257d8dafd844a7929f9e0bc4f
#
_entry.id   67255b0257d8dafd844a7929f9e0bc4f
#
_cell.length_a   1.000
_cell.length_b   1.000
_cell.length_c   1.000
_cell.angle_alpha   90.00
_cell.angle_beta   90.00
_cell.angle_gamma   90.00
#
_symmetry.space_group_name_H-M   'P 1'
#
loop_
_entity.id
_entity.type
_entity.pdbx_description
1 polymer ?
#
loop_
_entity_poly.entity_id
_entity_poly.type
_entity_poly.pdbx_seq_one_letter_code
_entity_poly.pdbx_strand_id
1 'polypeptide(L)'
;MNDHKFLQQGLAGVLEILLLAGCGAPAPAATSAPTVTSTVIPSATAPATDTATAAPTEPVGLWEDVTEATISETKFWSNKVELADINGDGLVDVLFANGGDYEMRGLPEPSQVFLNQGPDEAFKEVTEEVFGPTLGWVRVIKVRDVNNDGQPDIMKGGTFQSQSQLYLGEGLGKFTNVTMTHLPALEASIGDLEIGDVDGDLDLDMVLADWGAGSPMSNKGGRTRLWLNDGTGHFSDVTTAQMPDVLVRFSWELEFVDVDNDYDLDILVSCKQCSGSYLFENDGRGTFTDVTEGRLPQSRNNYDFEAMDVNGDQFLDLVTINDGLLLREQLFLNNGQGGFDDATKESWPASENLGCDDNMHAFLDYDSDGDADLLIGSLDCHDRLLVNDGSGNLQLFEGASVLPVGTAGTLGIAVADLNSDHKLDVVMSQGEAPGAIAEKVYFGVAVPPDTAKPIVTLVESISGPDPNQPIQIRARVHDNKSPTMPHDWGSVVLRWTVDGQTQDVPMQWYGEYLWRGTIDEPPAGEFSYEVCATDAAGNEACSSP
;
A
#
# COMPACT_ATOMS: atom_id res chain seq x y z
N MET A 1 -25.69 -49.03 -1.31
CA MET A 1 -26.74 -49.11 -0.24
C MET A 1 -26.25 -48.34 0.95
N ASN A 2 -27.01 -47.39 1.33
CA ASN A 2 -27.00 -46.44 2.43
C ASN A 2 -26.48 -45.04 2.12
N ASP A 3 -27.52 -44.24 1.87
CA ASP A 3 -27.53 -42.77 1.83
C ASP A 3 -27.23 -42.16 3.20
N HIS A 4 -26.46 -41.09 3.20
CA HIS A 4 -26.62 -40.03 4.19
C HIS A 4 -26.58 -38.66 3.51
N LYS A 5 -27.78 -38.13 3.30
CA LYS A 5 -28.05 -36.74 2.99
C LYS A 5 -27.82 -35.92 4.27
N PHE A 6 -26.96 -34.92 4.23
CA PHE A 6 -26.97 -33.82 5.21
C PHE A 6 -27.72 -32.64 4.60
N LEU A 7 -28.76 -32.23 5.33
CA LEU A 7 -29.61 -31.09 5.02
C LEU A 7 -28.87 -29.80 5.29
N GLN A 8 -28.83 -28.95 4.28
CA GLN A 8 -28.70 -27.51 4.44
C GLN A 8 -30.03 -26.98 5.02
N GLN A 9 -29.95 -26.30 6.16
CA GLN A 9 -31.03 -25.43 6.66
C GLN A 9 -30.58 -23.98 6.49
N GLY A 10 -31.06 -23.35 5.43
CA GLY A 10 -31.03 -21.91 5.31
C GLY A 10 -32.07 -21.30 6.28
N LEU A 11 -31.64 -20.36 7.09
CA LEU A 11 -32.52 -19.47 7.84
C LEU A 11 -32.83 -18.24 6.99
N ALA A 12 -33.96 -18.27 6.31
CA ALA A 12 -34.61 -17.06 5.80
C ALA A 12 -35.48 -16.48 6.91
N GLY A 13 -35.05 -15.39 7.52
CA GLY A 13 -35.83 -14.63 8.48
C GLY A 13 -36.82 -13.73 7.75
N VAL A 14 -38.10 -14.12 7.78
CA VAL A 14 -39.21 -13.29 7.32
C VAL A 14 -39.58 -12.32 8.44
N LEU A 15 -39.42 -11.02 8.21
CA LEU A 15 -39.86 -9.97 9.10
C LEU A 15 -41.35 -9.68 8.80
N GLU A 16 -42.26 -10.17 9.64
CA GLU A 16 -43.68 -9.79 9.59
C GLU A 16 -43.89 -8.42 10.26
N ILE A 17 -44.34 -7.45 9.46
CA ILE A 17 -44.79 -6.15 9.97
C ILE A 17 -46.24 -6.29 10.41
N LEU A 18 -46.49 -6.21 11.71
CA LEU A 18 -47.82 -6.11 12.29
C LEU A 18 -48.32 -4.66 12.16
N LEU A 19 -49.33 -4.47 11.31
CA LEU A 19 -50.11 -3.24 11.27
C LEU A 19 -51.16 -3.27 12.38
N LEU A 20 -51.00 -2.44 13.40
CA LEU A 20 -52.06 -2.12 14.38
C LEU A 20 -52.80 -0.86 13.96
N ALA A 21 -54.05 -1.04 13.56
CA ALA A 21 -54.99 0.06 13.33
C ALA A 21 -55.50 0.58 14.70
N GLY A 22 -55.20 1.83 15.02
CA GLY A 22 -55.72 2.55 16.16
C GLY A 22 -56.67 3.66 15.69
N CYS A 23 -57.94 3.59 16.15
CA CYS A 23 -59.01 4.55 15.90
C CYS A 23 -58.70 5.94 16.43
N GLY A 24 -58.96 6.95 15.62
CA GLY A 24 -58.84 8.35 16.01
C GLY A 24 -60.01 8.85 16.85
N ALA A 25 -59.74 9.84 17.67
CA ALA A 25 -60.72 10.73 18.32
C ALA A 25 -60.36 12.18 17.94
N PRO A 26 -61.36 13.08 17.77
CA PRO A 26 -61.16 14.41 17.19
C PRO A 26 -60.64 15.44 18.19
N ALA A 27 -59.80 16.36 17.72
CA ALA A 27 -59.27 17.50 18.46
C ALA A 27 -60.28 18.62 18.63
N PRO A 28 -60.26 19.36 19.76
CA PRO A 28 -61.15 20.50 19.96
C PRO A 28 -60.63 21.78 19.24
N ALA A 29 -61.60 22.62 18.87
CA ALA A 29 -61.42 23.85 18.14
C ALA A 29 -60.65 24.94 18.92
N ALA A 30 -59.80 25.68 18.23
CA ALA A 30 -59.09 26.83 18.75
C ALA A 30 -59.99 28.09 18.77
N THR A 31 -60.05 28.74 19.92
CA THR A 31 -60.69 30.05 20.12
C THR A 31 -59.73 31.20 19.73
N SER A 32 -60.23 32.12 18.94
CA SER A 32 -59.52 33.33 18.50
C SER A 32 -59.37 34.36 19.64
N ALA A 33 -58.17 34.92 19.81
CA ALA A 33 -57.92 36.08 20.68
C ALA A 33 -57.89 37.39 19.88
N PRO A 34 -58.20 38.53 20.49
CA PRO A 34 -58.48 39.80 19.77
C PRO A 34 -57.16 40.52 19.36
N THR A 35 -57.28 41.18 18.18
CA THR A 35 -56.21 42.01 17.59
C THR A 35 -56.11 43.34 18.33
N VAL A 36 -54.92 43.70 18.79
CA VAL A 36 -54.59 45.07 19.28
C VAL A 36 -53.79 45.78 18.20
N THR A 37 -54.40 46.89 17.70
CA THR A 37 -53.74 47.75 16.71
C THR A 37 -52.87 48.75 17.42
N SER A 38 -51.55 48.70 17.18
CA SER A 38 -50.57 49.67 17.68
C SER A 38 -50.09 50.57 16.53
N THR A 39 -50.27 51.86 16.68
CA THR A 39 -49.82 52.89 15.73
C THR A 39 -48.33 53.13 15.89
N VAL A 40 -47.53 52.92 14.83
CA VAL A 40 -46.08 53.13 14.81
C VAL A 40 -45.80 54.52 14.24
N ILE A 41 -45.00 55.29 14.99
CA ILE A 41 -44.38 56.54 14.56
C ILE A 41 -43.06 56.21 13.83
N PRO A 42 -42.77 56.74 12.64
CA PRO A 42 -41.55 56.44 11.95
C PRO A 42 -40.33 57.14 12.59
N SER A 43 -39.38 56.38 13.07
CA SER A 43 -38.06 56.83 13.45
C SER A 43 -37.11 56.71 12.27
N ALA A 44 -36.26 57.72 12.06
CA ALA A 44 -35.32 57.78 10.96
C ALA A 44 -34.25 56.67 11.07
N THR A 45 -34.14 55.88 10.00
CA THR A 45 -33.15 54.78 9.89
C THR A 45 -31.80 55.32 9.42
N ALA A 46 -30.77 55.10 10.20
CA ALA A 46 -29.38 55.18 9.73
C ALA A 46 -29.09 53.97 8.81
N PRO A 47 -28.22 54.11 7.80
CA PRO A 47 -27.89 52.97 6.95
C PRO A 47 -27.20 51.88 7.73
N ALA A 48 -27.80 50.69 7.73
CA ALA A 48 -27.15 49.46 8.24
C ALA A 48 -25.99 49.10 7.32
N THR A 49 -24.80 49.03 7.89
CA THR A 49 -23.68 48.36 7.26
C THR A 49 -23.98 46.84 7.33
N ASP A 50 -24.27 46.24 6.20
CA ASP A 50 -24.35 44.80 6.07
C ASP A 50 -22.97 44.22 6.38
N THR A 51 -22.77 43.80 7.62
CA THR A 51 -21.71 42.85 7.94
C THR A 51 -22.22 41.51 7.43
N ALA A 52 -21.72 41.09 6.28
CA ALA A 52 -21.90 39.73 5.82
C ALA A 52 -21.35 38.81 6.92
N THR A 53 -22.25 38.11 7.61
CA THR A 53 -21.88 37.01 8.46
C THR A 53 -21.36 35.95 7.49
N ALA A 54 -20.03 35.68 7.56
CA ALA A 54 -19.46 34.55 6.84
C ALA A 54 -20.29 33.31 7.20
N ALA A 55 -20.75 32.58 6.19
CA ALA A 55 -21.32 31.26 6.40
C ALA A 55 -20.34 30.45 7.22
N PRO A 56 -20.78 29.60 8.15
CA PRO A 56 -19.89 28.67 8.79
C PRO A 56 -19.18 27.89 7.68
N THR A 57 -17.87 28.01 7.57
CA THR A 57 -17.08 27.11 6.74
C THR A 57 -17.29 25.71 7.32
N GLU A 58 -17.81 24.79 6.50
CA GLU A 58 -17.77 23.36 6.84
C GLU A 58 -16.35 23.04 7.25
N PRO A 59 -16.13 22.19 8.25
CA PRO A 59 -14.80 21.77 8.62
C PRO A 59 -14.13 21.16 7.38
N VAL A 60 -12.98 21.70 6.98
CA VAL A 60 -12.20 21.19 5.86
C VAL A 60 -11.66 19.84 6.30
N GLY A 61 -11.90 18.78 5.52
CA GLY A 61 -11.26 17.48 5.74
C GLY A 61 -9.74 17.58 5.55
N LEU A 62 -9.01 16.56 5.93
CA LEU A 62 -7.56 16.51 5.68
C LEU A 62 -7.25 16.51 4.18
N TRP A 63 -8.06 15.80 3.42
CA TRP A 63 -7.95 15.65 1.96
C TRP A 63 -9.23 16.12 1.24
N GLU A 64 -9.07 16.55 0.00
CA GLU A 64 -10.14 16.96 -0.92
C GLU A 64 -10.25 15.96 -2.08
N ASP A 65 -11.47 15.52 -2.42
CA ASP A 65 -11.72 14.67 -3.60
C ASP A 65 -11.53 15.47 -4.89
N VAL A 66 -10.49 15.15 -5.62
CA VAL A 66 -10.14 15.78 -6.91
C VAL A 66 -10.26 14.82 -8.09
N THR A 67 -10.90 13.67 -7.91
CA THR A 67 -11.02 12.60 -8.90
C THR A 67 -11.50 13.09 -10.26
N GLU A 68 -12.60 13.84 -10.28
CA GLU A 68 -13.19 14.35 -11.54
C GLU A 68 -12.27 15.37 -12.25
N ALA A 69 -11.46 16.10 -11.47
CA ALA A 69 -10.53 17.08 -12.02
C ALA A 69 -9.22 16.45 -12.53
N THR A 70 -8.87 15.27 -12.05
CA THR A 70 -7.61 14.58 -12.37
C THR A 70 -7.82 13.45 -13.38
N ILE A 71 -8.31 12.29 -12.93
CA ILE A 71 -8.44 11.07 -13.74
C ILE A 71 -9.82 10.87 -14.38
N SER A 72 -10.79 11.73 -14.06
CA SER A 72 -12.20 11.55 -14.33
C SER A 72 -12.79 10.30 -13.63
N GLU A 73 -14.11 10.16 -13.60
CA GLU A 73 -14.72 8.96 -13.05
C GLU A 73 -14.58 7.77 -14.01
N THR A 74 -13.68 6.85 -13.69
CA THR A 74 -13.60 5.52 -14.32
C THR A 74 -14.15 4.48 -13.36
N LYS A 75 -14.71 3.39 -13.89
CA LYS A 75 -15.40 2.36 -13.09
C LYS A 75 -15.08 0.99 -13.61
N PHE A 76 -14.01 0.43 -13.08
CA PHE A 76 -13.58 -0.93 -13.32
C PHE A 76 -13.53 -1.69 -11.99
N TRP A 77 -13.31 -2.97 -12.06
CA TRP A 77 -12.89 -3.72 -10.87
C TRP A 77 -11.40 -3.51 -10.67
N SER A 78 -11.05 -2.46 -9.93
CA SER A 78 -9.67 -2.08 -9.72
C SER A 78 -9.15 -2.66 -8.40
N ASN A 79 -8.14 -3.53 -8.51
CA ASN A 79 -7.63 -4.30 -7.38
C ASN A 79 -6.51 -3.57 -6.62
N LYS A 80 -5.53 -3.06 -7.35
CA LYS A 80 -4.36 -2.37 -6.80
C LYS A 80 -4.09 -1.10 -7.59
N VAL A 81 -3.40 -0.17 -6.96
CA VAL A 81 -2.87 1.05 -7.57
C VAL A 81 -1.37 1.11 -7.35
N GLU A 82 -0.63 1.55 -8.36
CA GLU A 82 0.80 1.80 -8.32
C GLU A 82 1.06 3.25 -8.74
N LEU A 83 1.97 3.91 -8.05
CA LEU A 83 2.42 5.26 -8.33
C LEU A 83 3.87 5.24 -8.80
N ALA A 84 4.18 5.82 -9.96
CA ALA A 84 5.54 5.86 -10.49
C ALA A 84 5.68 6.91 -11.58
N ASP A 85 6.85 7.53 -11.73
CA ASP A 85 7.19 8.32 -12.92
C ASP A 85 7.57 7.37 -14.05
N ILE A 86 6.61 7.01 -14.91
CA ILE A 86 6.84 6.04 -15.99
C ILE A 86 7.38 6.66 -17.27
N ASN A 87 7.40 7.99 -17.35
CA ASN A 87 7.83 8.70 -18.56
C ASN A 87 9.13 9.50 -18.37
N GLY A 88 9.63 9.61 -17.15
CA GLY A 88 10.88 10.30 -16.80
C GLY A 88 10.76 11.82 -16.78
N ASP A 89 9.56 12.37 -16.54
CA ASP A 89 9.34 13.81 -16.48
C ASP A 89 9.40 14.41 -15.06
N GLY A 90 9.54 13.56 -14.05
CA GLY A 90 9.64 13.92 -12.64
C GLY A 90 8.29 14.09 -11.95
N LEU A 91 7.18 13.76 -12.60
CA LEU A 91 5.84 13.76 -12.03
C LEU A 91 5.38 12.33 -11.77
N VAL A 92 4.65 12.14 -10.68
CA VAL A 92 4.16 10.81 -10.30
C VAL A 92 2.90 10.46 -11.09
N ASP A 93 2.96 9.39 -11.89
CA ASP A 93 1.86 8.86 -12.69
C ASP A 93 1.07 7.81 -11.90
N VAL A 94 -0.15 7.49 -12.35
CA VAL A 94 -1.06 6.55 -11.68
C VAL A 94 -1.39 5.36 -12.58
N LEU A 95 -1.20 4.14 -12.05
CA LEU A 95 -1.52 2.90 -12.75
C LEU A 95 -2.50 2.06 -11.91
N PHE A 96 -3.56 1.55 -12.54
CA PHE A 96 -4.52 0.65 -11.89
C PHE A 96 -4.48 -0.76 -12.48
N ALA A 97 -4.44 -1.75 -11.59
CA ALA A 97 -4.56 -3.17 -11.93
C ALA A 97 -6.04 -3.56 -11.94
N ASN A 98 -6.60 -3.86 -13.11
CA ASN A 98 -8.02 -4.07 -13.30
C ASN A 98 -8.37 -5.48 -13.75
N GLY A 99 -9.54 -5.95 -13.31
CA GLY A 99 -10.16 -7.18 -13.74
C GLY A 99 -10.04 -8.34 -12.75
N GLY A 100 -11.01 -9.21 -12.81
CA GLY A 100 -11.22 -10.28 -11.85
C GLY A 100 -12.17 -9.82 -10.74
N ASP A 101 -13.08 -10.67 -10.37
CA ASP A 101 -14.07 -10.48 -9.32
C ASP A 101 -13.57 -11.21 -8.05
N TYR A 102 -14.19 -10.99 -6.93
CA TYR A 102 -13.84 -11.65 -5.67
C TYR A 102 -14.07 -13.18 -5.68
N GLU A 103 -15.22 -13.62 -6.18
CA GLU A 103 -15.60 -15.06 -6.15
C GLU A 103 -15.36 -15.78 -7.48
N MET A 104 -15.32 -15.06 -8.58
CA MET A 104 -15.24 -15.60 -9.91
C MET A 104 -14.43 -14.71 -10.86
N ARG A 105 -14.06 -15.27 -11.99
CA ARG A 105 -13.18 -14.60 -12.96
C ARG A 105 -13.73 -13.27 -13.49
N GLY A 106 -15.05 -13.10 -13.58
CA GLY A 106 -15.64 -11.90 -14.17
C GLY A 106 -15.30 -11.71 -15.66
N LEU A 107 -15.52 -10.50 -16.15
CA LEU A 107 -15.06 -10.09 -17.48
C LEU A 107 -13.62 -9.60 -17.44
N PRO A 108 -12.84 -9.75 -18.51
CA PRO A 108 -11.52 -9.12 -18.56
C PRO A 108 -11.68 -7.62 -18.75
N GLU A 109 -10.84 -6.86 -18.07
CA GLU A 109 -10.83 -5.40 -18.09
C GLU A 109 -9.45 -4.85 -18.51
N PRO A 110 -9.35 -3.59 -19.00
CA PRO A 110 -8.07 -2.95 -19.25
C PRO A 110 -7.47 -2.49 -17.92
N SER A 111 -6.21 -2.81 -17.63
CA SER A 111 -5.46 -2.02 -16.64
C SER A 111 -5.30 -0.60 -17.16
N GLN A 112 -5.32 0.42 -16.29
CA GLN A 112 -5.31 1.81 -16.72
C GLN A 112 -4.00 2.50 -16.37
N VAL A 113 -3.63 3.50 -17.17
CA VAL A 113 -2.46 4.34 -16.98
C VAL A 113 -2.84 5.80 -17.21
N PHE A 114 -2.53 6.65 -16.23
CA PHE A 114 -2.76 8.08 -16.27
C PHE A 114 -1.44 8.82 -16.04
N LEU A 115 -0.96 9.54 -17.05
CA LEU A 115 0.21 10.40 -16.92
C LEU A 115 -0.17 11.72 -16.27
N ASN A 116 0.53 12.06 -15.22
CA ASN A 116 0.45 13.35 -14.57
C ASN A 116 0.95 14.44 -15.53
N GLN A 117 0.26 15.56 -15.61
CA GLN A 117 0.61 16.67 -16.51
C GLN A 117 1.04 17.93 -15.72
N GLY A 118 1.14 17.79 -14.41
CA GLY A 118 1.46 18.87 -13.48
C GLY A 118 0.25 19.39 -12.70
N PRO A 119 0.49 20.25 -11.70
CA PRO A 119 -0.47 20.56 -10.64
C PRO A 119 -1.78 21.23 -11.09
N ASP A 120 -1.77 21.88 -12.26
CA ASP A 120 -2.92 22.64 -12.77
C ASP A 120 -3.63 21.93 -13.94
N GLU A 121 -3.21 20.72 -14.30
CA GLU A 121 -3.72 19.98 -15.47
C GLU A 121 -4.31 18.62 -15.07
N ALA A 122 -5.35 18.18 -15.77
CA ALA A 122 -5.89 16.84 -15.62
C ALA A 122 -4.87 15.80 -16.13
N PHE A 123 -4.84 14.64 -15.48
CA PHE A 123 -3.98 13.54 -15.92
C PHE A 123 -4.42 13.01 -17.28
N LYS A 124 -3.46 12.63 -18.09
CA LYS A 124 -3.72 12.11 -19.43
C LYS A 124 -3.78 10.59 -19.41
N GLU A 125 -4.93 10.00 -19.74
CA GLU A 125 -5.01 8.56 -19.95
C GLU A 125 -4.22 8.14 -21.19
N VAL A 126 -3.32 7.14 -21.01
CA VAL A 126 -2.43 6.58 -22.05
C VAL A 126 -2.45 5.05 -22.09
N THR A 127 -3.50 4.46 -21.58
CA THR A 127 -3.67 3.00 -21.45
C THR A 127 -3.41 2.26 -22.75
N GLU A 128 -3.99 2.71 -23.87
CA GLU A 128 -3.85 2.06 -25.17
C GLU A 128 -2.42 2.25 -25.76
N GLU A 129 -1.78 3.37 -25.46
CA GLU A 129 -0.40 3.65 -25.87
C GLU A 129 0.61 2.74 -25.14
N VAL A 130 0.36 2.42 -23.85
CA VAL A 130 1.24 1.60 -23.02
C VAL A 130 0.98 0.11 -23.21
N PHE A 131 -0.27 -0.33 -23.09
CA PHE A 131 -0.63 -1.75 -23.07
C PHE A 131 -1.23 -2.26 -24.39
N GLY A 132 -1.56 -1.37 -25.34
CA GLY A 132 -2.39 -1.70 -26.49
C GLY A 132 -3.84 -2.03 -26.07
N PRO A 133 -4.65 -2.58 -26.98
CA PRO A 133 -6.06 -2.89 -26.72
C PRO A 133 -6.23 -4.20 -25.93
N THR A 134 -5.35 -4.48 -24.98
CA THR A 134 -5.35 -5.74 -24.22
C THR A 134 -6.28 -5.65 -23.03
N LEU A 135 -7.15 -6.67 -22.88
CA LEU A 135 -7.96 -6.88 -21.69
C LEU A 135 -7.40 -8.07 -20.91
N GLY A 136 -7.51 -8.01 -19.58
CA GLY A 136 -6.98 -9.07 -18.72
C GLY A 136 -7.74 -9.22 -17.41
N TRP A 137 -7.27 -10.12 -16.61
CA TRP A 137 -7.62 -10.28 -15.20
C TRP A 137 -6.34 -10.01 -14.43
N VAL A 138 -6.14 -8.77 -14.04
CA VAL A 138 -4.91 -8.30 -13.42
C VAL A 138 -5.23 -7.87 -11.99
N ARG A 139 -4.54 -8.48 -11.02
CA ARG A 139 -4.76 -8.14 -9.62
C ARG A 139 -3.72 -7.17 -9.08
N VAL A 140 -2.51 -7.22 -9.57
CA VAL A 140 -1.40 -6.40 -9.12
C VAL A 140 -0.63 -5.84 -10.30
N ILE A 141 -0.11 -4.63 -10.13
CA ILE A 141 0.78 -3.96 -11.06
C ILE A 141 1.93 -3.35 -10.26
N LYS A 142 3.16 -3.53 -10.75
CA LYS A 142 4.37 -2.97 -10.13
C LYS A 142 5.25 -2.35 -11.21
N VAL A 143 5.96 -1.29 -10.83
CA VAL A 143 6.86 -0.54 -11.72
C VAL A 143 8.26 -0.50 -11.13
N ARG A 144 9.22 -1.20 -11.74
CA ARG A 144 10.64 -1.23 -11.34
C ARG A 144 11.51 -1.42 -12.58
N ASP A 145 12.76 -0.99 -12.53
CA ASP A 145 13.77 -1.29 -13.55
C ASP A 145 14.31 -2.70 -13.34
N VAL A 146 13.77 -3.69 -14.07
CA VAL A 146 14.18 -5.11 -13.90
C VAL A 146 15.24 -5.54 -14.90
N ASN A 147 15.63 -4.67 -15.83
CA ASN A 147 16.67 -4.99 -16.82
C ASN A 147 17.93 -4.13 -16.67
N ASN A 148 18.01 -3.30 -15.61
CA ASN A 148 19.13 -2.44 -15.26
C ASN A 148 19.50 -1.42 -16.35
N ASP A 149 18.52 -0.96 -17.16
CA ASP A 149 18.76 0.01 -18.24
C ASP A 149 18.45 1.47 -17.83
N GLY A 150 17.96 1.68 -16.61
CA GLY A 150 17.62 2.97 -16.03
C GLY A 150 16.24 3.48 -16.47
N GLN A 151 15.42 2.64 -17.11
CA GLN A 151 14.02 2.95 -17.42
C GLN A 151 13.09 2.08 -16.57
N PRO A 152 11.94 2.61 -16.16
CA PRO A 152 10.96 1.80 -15.42
C PRO A 152 10.30 0.76 -16.33
N ASP A 153 10.21 -0.48 -15.87
CA ASP A 153 9.48 -1.58 -16.50
C ASP A 153 8.18 -1.83 -15.74
N ILE A 154 7.17 -2.41 -16.41
CA ILE A 154 5.87 -2.68 -15.82
C ILE A 154 5.61 -4.18 -15.75
N MET A 155 5.39 -4.71 -14.54
CA MET A 155 4.95 -6.07 -14.28
C MET A 155 3.47 -6.08 -13.91
N LYS A 156 2.71 -7.03 -14.49
CA LYS A 156 1.29 -7.24 -14.14
C LYS A 156 1.06 -8.68 -13.70
N GLY A 157 0.56 -8.87 -12.49
CA GLY A 157 0.19 -10.17 -11.96
C GLY A 157 -1.17 -10.62 -12.47
N GLY A 158 -1.16 -11.66 -13.32
CA GLY A 158 -2.37 -12.27 -13.86
C GLY A 158 -3.06 -13.16 -12.84
N THR A 159 -4.37 -12.97 -12.62
CA THR A 159 -5.17 -13.79 -11.70
C THR A 159 -6.13 -14.72 -12.43
N PHE A 160 -6.81 -15.61 -11.69
CA PHE A 160 -7.76 -16.61 -12.26
C PHE A 160 -7.17 -17.44 -13.42
N GLN A 161 -5.96 -17.96 -13.22
CA GLN A 161 -5.24 -18.79 -14.20
C GLN A 161 -5.02 -18.06 -15.51
N SER A 162 -4.43 -16.87 -15.42
CA SER A 162 -3.94 -16.11 -16.55
C SER A 162 -2.43 -15.90 -16.47
N GLN A 163 -1.81 -15.65 -17.60
CA GLN A 163 -0.38 -15.34 -17.71
C GLN A 163 -0.11 -13.94 -17.16
N SER A 164 0.84 -13.82 -16.22
CA SER A 164 1.40 -12.52 -15.82
C SER A 164 2.14 -11.89 -17.00
N GLN A 165 2.29 -10.57 -17.01
CA GLN A 165 2.81 -9.83 -18.14
C GLN A 165 3.98 -8.95 -17.74
N LEU A 166 4.94 -8.78 -18.65
CA LEU A 166 6.07 -7.88 -18.52
C LEU A 166 6.15 -6.96 -19.74
N TYR A 167 6.31 -5.68 -19.47
CA TYR A 167 6.52 -4.62 -20.45
C TYR A 167 7.82 -3.90 -20.11
N LEU A 168 8.83 -3.99 -20.97
CA LEU A 168 10.09 -3.26 -20.79
C LEU A 168 9.93 -1.82 -21.28
N GLY A 169 10.43 -0.88 -20.49
CA GLY A 169 10.47 0.54 -20.81
C GLY A 169 11.49 0.86 -21.87
N GLU A 170 11.12 1.71 -22.82
CA GLU A 170 12.02 2.26 -23.85
C GLU A 170 12.31 3.75 -23.57
N GLY A 171 11.86 4.24 -22.42
CA GLY A 171 11.90 5.65 -22.03
C GLY A 171 10.77 6.49 -22.65
N LEU A 172 10.52 7.66 -22.04
CA LEU A 172 9.48 8.60 -22.45
C LEU A 172 8.06 7.98 -22.50
N GLY A 173 7.76 7.09 -21.57
CA GLY A 173 6.44 6.44 -21.45
C GLY A 173 6.13 5.42 -22.54
N LYS A 174 7.15 4.88 -23.23
CA LYS A 174 7.00 3.84 -24.24
C LYS A 174 7.42 2.49 -23.69
N PHE A 175 6.64 1.47 -24.01
CA PHE A 175 6.84 0.12 -23.49
C PHE A 175 6.69 -0.95 -24.58
N THR A 176 7.49 -2.01 -24.47
CA THR A 176 7.39 -3.19 -25.33
C THR A 176 7.00 -4.41 -24.49
N ASN A 177 5.92 -5.09 -24.89
CA ASN A 177 5.49 -6.34 -24.27
C ASN A 177 6.46 -7.48 -24.62
N VAL A 178 7.18 -7.98 -23.62
CA VAL A 178 8.17 -9.07 -23.75
C VAL A 178 7.75 -10.35 -23.03
N THR A 179 6.53 -10.42 -22.54
CA THR A 179 6.00 -11.52 -21.73
C THR A 179 6.40 -12.91 -22.24
N MET A 180 6.16 -13.18 -23.52
CA MET A 180 6.35 -14.51 -24.10
C MET A 180 7.82 -14.96 -24.23
N THR A 181 8.75 -14.02 -24.09
CA THR A 181 10.18 -14.29 -24.23
C THR A 181 10.95 -14.16 -22.92
N HIS A 182 10.39 -13.43 -21.95
CA HIS A 182 11.09 -13.06 -20.73
C HIS A 182 10.50 -13.69 -19.47
N LEU A 183 9.21 -14.06 -19.48
CA LEU A 183 8.58 -14.69 -18.33
C LEU A 183 8.40 -16.21 -18.52
N PRO A 184 8.42 -16.99 -17.44
CA PRO A 184 7.97 -18.39 -17.47
C PRO A 184 6.56 -18.49 -18.04
N ALA A 185 6.32 -19.45 -18.93
CA ALA A 185 4.99 -19.72 -19.48
C ALA A 185 4.13 -20.41 -18.42
N LEU A 186 3.38 -19.63 -17.67
CA LEU A 186 2.60 -20.08 -16.52
C LEU A 186 1.26 -19.35 -16.42
N GLU A 187 0.17 -20.10 -16.52
CA GLU A 187 -1.16 -19.62 -16.18
C GLU A 187 -1.37 -19.85 -14.67
N ALA A 188 -1.21 -18.80 -13.85
CA ALA A 188 -1.35 -18.84 -12.40
C ALA A 188 -2.50 -17.95 -11.92
N SER A 189 -2.78 -18.01 -10.63
CA SER A 189 -3.75 -17.13 -10.00
C SER A 189 -3.01 -16.24 -8.99
N ILE A 190 -2.44 -15.17 -9.50
CA ILE A 190 -1.64 -14.26 -8.68
C ILE A 190 -2.54 -13.32 -7.90
N GLY A 191 -2.38 -13.30 -6.58
CA GLY A 191 -2.99 -12.34 -5.68
C GLY A 191 -2.16 -11.07 -5.61
N ASP A 192 -0.85 -11.24 -5.42
CA ASP A 192 0.12 -10.18 -5.33
C ASP A 192 1.49 -10.59 -5.87
N LEU A 193 2.37 -9.62 -6.12
CA LEU A 193 3.77 -9.85 -6.47
C LEU A 193 4.65 -8.74 -5.88
N GLU A 194 5.85 -9.12 -5.44
CA GLU A 194 6.88 -8.21 -5.01
C GLU A 194 8.17 -8.39 -5.80
N ILE A 195 8.92 -7.29 -5.92
CA ILE A 195 10.15 -7.19 -6.68
C ILE A 195 11.29 -6.83 -5.75
N GLY A 196 12.36 -7.62 -5.74
CA GLY A 196 13.55 -7.37 -4.92
C GLY A 196 14.66 -8.36 -5.24
N ASP A 197 15.90 -8.00 -4.92
CA ASP A 197 17.05 -8.88 -5.08
C ASP A 197 17.11 -9.84 -3.88
N VAL A 198 16.62 -11.06 -4.08
CA VAL A 198 16.51 -12.03 -2.99
C VAL A 198 17.73 -12.97 -2.88
N ASP A 199 18.61 -13.02 -3.90
CA ASP A 199 19.77 -13.90 -3.88
C ASP A 199 21.12 -13.16 -3.84
N GLY A 200 21.08 -11.84 -3.83
CA GLY A 200 22.25 -10.98 -3.64
C GLY A 200 23.11 -10.82 -4.90
N ASP A 201 22.56 -11.09 -6.09
CA ASP A 201 23.30 -11.04 -7.36
C ASP A 201 23.22 -9.67 -8.06
N LEU A 202 22.50 -8.71 -7.49
CA LEU A 202 22.27 -7.32 -7.93
C LEU A 202 21.14 -7.14 -8.95
N ASP A 203 20.44 -8.20 -9.27
CA ASP A 203 19.31 -8.18 -10.18
C ASP A 203 17.99 -8.27 -9.39
N LEU A 204 16.94 -7.60 -9.84
CA LEU A 204 15.65 -7.61 -9.14
C LEU A 204 14.85 -8.85 -9.55
N ASP A 205 14.58 -9.72 -8.60
CA ASP A 205 13.79 -10.94 -8.73
C ASP A 205 12.29 -10.68 -8.49
N MET A 206 11.47 -11.70 -8.73
CA MET A 206 10.03 -11.62 -8.56
C MET A 206 9.51 -12.74 -7.66
N VAL A 207 8.81 -12.37 -6.58
CA VAL A 207 8.03 -13.29 -5.74
C VAL A 207 6.55 -13.08 -6.01
N LEU A 208 5.78 -14.17 -6.15
CA LEU A 208 4.37 -14.09 -6.53
C LEU A 208 3.51 -14.94 -5.58
N ALA A 209 2.45 -14.36 -5.05
CA ALA A 209 1.44 -15.03 -4.24
C ALA A 209 0.44 -15.77 -5.15
N ASP A 210 0.72 -17.03 -5.51
CA ASP A 210 -0.20 -17.86 -6.30
C ASP A 210 -1.20 -18.56 -5.38
N TRP A 211 -2.46 -18.14 -5.40
CA TRP A 211 -3.51 -18.74 -4.58
C TRP A 211 -4.13 -20.03 -5.18
N GLY A 212 -3.63 -20.49 -6.34
CA GLY A 212 -3.97 -21.77 -6.92
C GLY A 212 -5.14 -21.73 -7.90
N ALA A 213 -5.53 -22.92 -8.33
CA ALA A 213 -6.52 -23.11 -9.39
C ALA A 213 -7.94 -23.22 -8.84
N GLY A 214 -8.90 -22.66 -9.56
CA GLY A 214 -10.33 -22.76 -9.28
C GLY A 214 -10.92 -21.51 -8.64
N SER A 215 -11.99 -21.65 -7.86
CA SER A 215 -12.56 -20.53 -7.11
C SER A 215 -11.71 -20.21 -5.88
N PRO A 216 -11.42 -18.95 -5.60
CA PRO A 216 -10.69 -18.54 -4.40
C PRO A 216 -11.27 -19.16 -3.12
N MET A 217 -12.59 -19.17 -3.00
CA MET A 217 -13.32 -19.67 -1.81
C MET A 217 -13.24 -21.19 -1.61
N SER A 218 -12.85 -21.97 -2.60
CA SER A 218 -12.94 -23.44 -2.54
C SER A 218 -11.73 -24.20 -3.05
N ASN A 219 -10.64 -23.50 -3.41
CA ASN A 219 -9.43 -24.15 -3.90
C ASN A 219 -8.61 -24.79 -2.77
N LYS A 220 -7.49 -25.42 -3.13
CA LYS A 220 -6.57 -26.05 -2.19
C LYS A 220 -5.38 -25.18 -1.83
N GLY A 221 -5.30 -24.00 -2.43
CA GLY A 221 -4.13 -23.11 -2.37
C GLY A 221 -3.18 -23.34 -3.54
N GLY A 222 -2.29 -22.38 -3.70
CA GLY A 222 -1.14 -22.42 -4.60
C GLY A 222 0.16 -22.27 -3.81
N ARG A 223 1.27 -22.34 -4.49
CA ARG A 223 2.58 -22.07 -3.92
C ARG A 223 2.96 -20.60 -4.10
N THR A 224 3.54 -19.99 -3.09
CA THR A 224 4.34 -18.79 -3.32
C THR A 224 5.44 -19.11 -4.30
N ARG A 225 5.56 -18.33 -5.37
CA ARG A 225 6.49 -18.60 -6.46
C ARG A 225 7.68 -17.67 -6.38
N LEU A 226 8.82 -18.17 -6.81
CA LEU A 226 10.05 -17.41 -6.95
C LEU A 226 10.54 -17.54 -8.40
N TRP A 227 10.71 -16.39 -9.06
CA TRP A 227 11.29 -16.26 -10.38
C TRP A 227 12.55 -15.40 -10.29
N LEU A 228 13.71 -16.02 -10.52
CA LEU A 228 14.98 -15.30 -10.55
C LEU A 228 15.23 -14.67 -11.90
N ASN A 229 15.70 -13.44 -11.87
CA ASN A 229 16.10 -12.63 -13.02
C ASN A 229 17.56 -12.92 -13.41
N ASP A 230 17.95 -12.62 -14.63
CA ASP A 230 19.35 -12.70 -15.09
C ASP A 230 19.97 -11.30 -15.36
N GLY A 231 19.35 -10.26 -14.80
CA GLY A 231 19.74 -8.85 -14.98
C GLY A 231 19.37 -8.23 -16.33
N THR A 232 18.68 -8.97 -17.17
CA THR A 232 18.20 -8.49 -18.48
C THR A 232 16.69 -8.56 -18.62
N GLY A 233 15.99 -8.76 -17.49
CA GLY A 233 14.54 -8.93 -17.46
C GLY A 233 14.05 -10.34 -17.85
N HIS A 234 14.96 -11.34 -17.98
CA HIS A 234 14.58 -12.71 -18.25
C HIS A 234 14.48 -13.50 -16.93
N PHE A 235 13.28 -13.97 -16.64
CA PHE A 235 12.96 -14.66 -15.41
C PHE A 235 12.90 -16.19 -15.56
N SER A 236 13.43 -16.89 -14.58
CA SER A 236 13.43 -18.36 -14.47
C SER A 236 12.68 -18.82 -13.23
N ASP A 237 11.71 -19.73 -13.36
CA ASP A 237 10.96 -20.30 -12.23
C ASP A 237 11.82 -21.29 -11.44
N VAL A 238 12.23 -20.89 -10.24
CA VAL A 238 13.02 -21.72 -9.30
C VAL A 238 12.19 -22.18 -8.09
N THR A 239 10.90 -21.94 -8.09
CA THR A 239 9.96 -22.21 -6.98
C THR A 239 10.15 -23.60 -6.35
N THR A 240 10.27 -24.64 -7.17
CA THR A 240 10.38 -26.03 -6.66
C THR A 240 11.70 -26.29 -5.92
N ALA A 241 12.75 -25.57 -6.26
CA ALA A 241 14.08 -25.78 -5.70
C ALA A 241 14.33 -24.92 -4.45
N GLN A 242 13.75 -23.71 -4.41
CA GLN A 242 14.13 -22.68 -3.44
C GLN A 242 13.00 -22.23 -2.51
N MET A 243 11.73 -22.56 -2.82
CA MET A 243 10.60 -22.20 -1.96
C MET A 243 10.07 -23.38 -1.14
N PRO A 244 9.54 -23.14 0.06
CA PRO A 244 8.88 -24.17 0.87
C PRO A 244 7.73 -24.86 0.12
N ASP A 245 7.54 -26.16 0.36
CA ASP A 245 6.40 -26.93 -0.22
C ASP A 245 5.12 -26.69 0.58
N VAL A 246 4.68 -25.44 0.62
CA VAL A 246 3.50 -24.97 1.32
C VAL A 246 2.45 -24.51 0.31
N LEU A 247 1.18 -24.87 0.55
CA LEU A 247 0.05 -24.38 -0.24
C LEU A 247 -0.69 -23.32 0.56
N VAL A 248 -0.60 -22.09 0.10
CA VAL A 248 -1.27 -20.94 0.72
C VAL A 248 -2.63 -20.75 0.05
N ARG A 249 -3.68 -20.68 0.86
CA ARG A 249 -5.04 -20.57 0.37
C ARG A 249 -5.51 -19.13 0.40
N PHE A 250 -5.90 -18.62 -0.75
CA PHE A 250 -6.42 -17.27 -0.83
C PHE A 250 -5.39 -16.24 -0.35
N SER A 251 -4.16 -16.33 -0.88
CA SER A 251 -3.10 -15.37 -0.66
C SER A 251 -3.33 -14.14 -1.54
N TRP A 252 -3.81 -13.07 -0.93
CA TRP A 252 -4.05 -11.82 -1.62
C TRP A 252 -2.85 -10.88 -1.60
N GLU A 253 -2.09 -10.95 -0.52
CA GLU A 253 -0.96 -10.08 -0.29
C GLU A 253 0.29 -10.86 0.03
N LEU A 254 1.39 -10.26 -0.30
CA LEU A 254 2.73 -10.72 -0.03
C LEU A 254 3.59 -9.48 0.21
N GLU A 255 4.41 -9.53 1.24
CA GLU A 255 5.24 -8.43 1.68
C GLU A 255 6.67 -8.90 1.87
N PHE A 256 7.65 -8.11 1.41
CA PHE A 256 9.02 -8.29 1.83
C PHE A 256 9.25 -7.68 3.20
N VAL A 257 10.08 -8.31 4.01
CA VAL A 257 10.49 -7.81 5.31
C VAL A 257 11.88 -8.37 5.64
N ASP A 258 12.77 -7.54 6.16
CA ASP A 258 13.99 -8.02 6.82
C ASP A 258 13.65 -8.21 8.31
N VAL A 259 13.22 -9.44 8.68
CA VAL A 259 12.60 -9.70 9.98
C VAL A 259 13.60 -9.76 11.13
N ASP A 260 14.87 -10.08 10.85
CA ASP A 260 15.91 -10.26 11.87
C ASP A 260 17.12 -9.32 11.71
N ASN A 261 17.00 -8.34 10.81
CA ASN A 261 17.99 -7.31 10.55
C ASN A 261 19.32 -7.86 10.02
N ASP A 262 19.25 -8.89 9.17
CA ASP A 262 20.44 -9.48 8.51
C ASP A 262 20.65 -8.95 7.07
N TYR A 263 19.77 -8.03 6.63
CA TYR A 263 19.74 -7.36 5.32
C TYR A 263 19.32 -8.27 4.17
N ASP A 264 18.72 -9.40 4.44
CA ASP A 264 18.14 -10.28 3.45
C ASP A 264 16.62 -10.09 3.41
N LEU A 265 16.00 -10.22 2.25
CA LEU A 265 14.57 -10.06 2.10
C LEU A 265 13.84 -11.35 2.47
N ASP A 266 13.14 -11.37 3.58
CA ASP A 266 12.21 -12.42 3.96
C ASP A 266 10.82 -12.15 3.37
N ILE A 267 9.93 -13.14 3.41
CA ILE A 267 8.61 -13.05 2.79
C ILE A 267 7.51 -13.32 3.81
N LEU A 268 6.59 -12.37 3.94
CA LEU A 268 5.28 -12.56 4.55
C LEU A 268 4.26 -12.90 3.47
N VAL A 269 3.43 -13.91 3.69
CA VAL A 269 2.36 -14.29 2.77
C VAL A 269 1.04 -14.33 3.51
N SER A 270 0.11 -13.48 3.13
CA SER A 270 -1.22 -13.46 3.72
C SER A 270 -2.01 -14.74 3.38
N CYS A 271 -2.84 -15.17 4.29
CA CYS A 271 -3.73 -16.30 4.05
C CYS A 271 -5.13 -16.08 4.63
N LYS A 272 -6.06 -15.73 3.77
CA LYS A 272 -7.44 -15.50 4.16
C LYS A 272 -8.18 -16.76 4.62
N GLN A 273 -7.78 -17.94 4.17
CA GLN A 273 -8.46 -19.21 4.47
C GLN A 273 -7.58 -20.26 5.17
N CYS A 274 -6.56 -19.82 5.88
CA CYS A 274 -5.73 -20.67 6.74
C CYS A 274 -6.02 -20.41 8.23
N SER A 275 -5.27 -21.07 9.11
CA SER A 275 -5.29 -20.77 10.54
C SER A 275 -4.44 -19.55 10.92
N GLY A 276 -3.60 -19.08 10.02
CA GLY A 276 -2.69 -17.94 10.10
C GLY A 276 -1.98 -17.77 8.77
N SER A 277 -1.25 -16.70 8.63
CA SER A 277 -0.41 -16.38 7.49
C SER A 277 0.97 -17.06 7.62
N TYR A 278 1.89 -16.81 6.70
CA TYR A 278 3.17 -17.50 6.65
C TYR A 278 4.33 -16.50 6.64
N LEU A 279 5.43 -16.89 7.30
CA LEU A 279 6.72 -16.22 7.26
C LEU A 279 7.75 -17.19 6.69
N PHE A 280 8.40 -16.79 5.59
CA PHE A 280 9.47 -17.55 4.95
C PHE A 280 10.77 -16.77 5.06
N GLU A 281 11.73 -17.31 5.81
CA GLU A 281 13.05 -16.73 6.03
C GLU A 281 14.00 -17.09 4.89
N ASN A 282 14.71 -16.11 4.37
CA ASN A 282 15.71 -16.24 3.33
C ASN A 282 17.08 -16.64 3.93
N ASP A 283 17.90 -17.34 3.18
CA ASP A 283 19.30 -17.63 3.56
C ASP A 283 20.31 -16.65 2.91
N GLY A 284 19.83 -15.52 2.36
CA GLY A 284 20.60 -14.52 1.63
C GLY A 284 21.09 -14.99 0.26
N ARG A 285 20.50 -16.06 -0.27
CA ARG A 285 20.79 -16.65 -1.58
C ARG A 285 19.54 -17.12 -2.31
N GLY A 286 18.41 -16.54 -1.96
CA GLY A 286 17.13 -16.88 -2.54
C GLY A 286 16.58 -18.24 -2.14
N THR A 287 17.08 -18.88 -1.04
CA THR A 287 16.49 -20.13 -0.55
C THR A 287 15.70 -19.89 0.71
N PHE A 288 14.38 -20.13 0.64
CA PHE A 288 13.46 -19.81 1.70
C PHE A 288 13.07 -21.01 2.56
N THR A 289 12.93 -20.77 3.85
CA THR A 289 12.49 -21.75 4.85
C THR A 289 11.24 -21.27 5.56
N ASP A 290 10.22 -22.12 5.70
CA ASP A 290 9.04 -21.81 6.50
C ASP A 290 9.39 -21.79 7.99
N VAL A 291 9.36 -20.59 8.58
CA VAL A 291 9.66 -20.34 10.00
C VAL A 291 8.43 -19.84 10.76
N THR A 292 7.26 -19.95 10.18
CA THR A 292 6.00 -19.45 10.72
C THR A 292 5.74 -19.91 12.15
N GLU A 293 5.96 -21.21 12.43
CA GLU A 293 5.67 -21.78 13.76
C GLU A 293 6.59 -21.18 14.83
N GLY A 294 6.01 -20.44 15.74
CA GLY A 294 6.69 -19.82 16.88
C GLY A 294 7.34 -18.47 16.58
N ARG A 295 7.28 -17.98 15.33
CA ARG A 295 7.79 -16.65 14.98
C ARG A 295 6.69 -15.67 14.54
N LEU A 296 5.63 -16.15 13.88
CA LEU A 296 4.52 -15.29 13.46
C LEU A 296 3.26 -15.62 14.29
N PRO A 297 2.67 -14.65 15.01
CA PRO A 297 1.39 -14.83 15.66
C PRO A 297 0.28 -15.18 14.67
N GLN A 298 -0.75 -15.89 15.13
CA GLN A 298 -1.86 -16.27 14.26
C GLN A 298 -2.76 -15.08 13.95
N SER A 299 -2.85 -14.71 12.69
CA SER A 299 -3.84 -13.79 12.15
C SER A 299 -4.83 -14.55 11.29
N ARG A 300 -6.11 -14.48 11.63
CA ARG A 300 -7.17 -15.19 10.89
C ARG A 300 -7.80 -14.28 9.87
N ASN A 301 -8.14 -14.83 8.71
CA ASN A 301 -8.72 -14.05 7.63
C ASN A 301 -7.83 -12.86 7.25
N ASN A 302 -6.53 -13.04 7.35
CA ASN A 302 -5.60 -11.99 7.04
C ASN A 302 -5.66 -11.67 5.54
N TYR A 303 -5.92 -10.43 5.25
CA TYR A 303 -6.04 -9.92 3.90
C TYR A 303 -4.75 -9.28 3.44
N ASP A 304 -4.14 -8.49 4.34
CA ASP A 304 -3.01 -7.64 4.04
C ASP A 304 -2.01 -7.58 5.21
N PHE A 305 -0.76 -7.31 4.90
CA PHE A 305 0.31 -6.96 5.83
C PHE A 305 0.98 -5.67 5.37
N GLU A 306 1.44 -4.89 6.32
CA GLU A 306 2.42 -3.84 6.09
C GLU A 306 3.47 -3.84 7.20
N ALA A 307 4.71 -3.65 6.82
CA ALA A 307 5.85 -3.63 7.72
C ALA A 307 6.34 -2.19 7.94
N MET A 308 6.48 -1.77 9.20
CA MET A 308 7.02 -0.46 9.57
C MET A 308 7.58 -0.51 10.99
N ASP A 309 8.67 0.21 11.27
CA ASP A 309 9.12 0.44 12.63
C ASP A 309 8.20 1.47 13.30
N VAL A 310 7.11 1.00 13.92
CA VAL A 310 6.08 1.88 14.52
C VAL A 310 6.46 2.35 15.92
N ASN A 311 7.48 1.77 16.54
CA ASN A 311 7.84 2.06 17.92
C ASN A 311 9.24 2.67 18.09
N GLY A 312 9.99 2.86 17.00
CA GLY A 312 11.30 3.50 16.96
C GLY A 312 12.43 2.61 17.48
N ASP A 313 12.27 1.27 17.51
CA ASP A 313 13.28 0.34 18.02
C ASP A 313 14.21 -0.23 16.95
N GLN A 314 14.04 0.16 15.69
CA GLN A 314 14.79 -0.23 14.50
C GLN A 314 14.51 -1.67 14.00
N PHE A 315 13.47 -2.30 14.48
CA PHE A 315 12.94 -3.53 13.90
C PHE A 315 11.61 -3.22 13.21
N LEU A 316 11.37 -3.86 12.09
CA LEU A 316 10.08 -3.70 11.40
C LEU A 316 9.00 -4.49 12.14
N ASP A 317 7.97 -3.78 12.57
CA ASP A 317 6.76 -4.33 13.15
C ASP A 317 5.73 -4.61 12.05
N LEU A 318 4.65 -5.33 12.35
CA LEU A 318 3.62 -5.65 11.37
C LEU A 318 2.25 -5.17 11.82
N VAL A 319 1.53 -4.53 10.92
CA VAL A 319 0.07 -4.40 11.00
C VAL A 319 -0.56 -5.42 10.06
N THR A 320 -1.65 -6.03 10.50
CA THR A 320 -2.43 -6.98 9.69
C THR A 320 -3.83 -6.44 9.47
N ILE A 321 -4.36 -6.60 8.29
CA ILE A 321 -5.77 -6.34 7.98
C ILE A 321 -6.52 -7.66 7.92
N ASN A 322 -7.62 -7.74 8.69
CA ASN A 322 -8.39 -8.96 8.86
C ASN A 322 -9.82 -8.75 8.36
N ASP A 323 -10.17 -9.47 7.31
CA ASP A 323 -11.51 -9.43 6.75
C ASP A 323 -12.55 -10.05 7.70
N GLY A 324 -13.55 -9.26 8.02
CA GLY A 324 -14.77 -9.69 8.67
C GLY A 324 -15.17 -8.90 9.92
N LEU A 325 -16.43 -8.56 10.02
CA LEU A 325 -17.08 -7.74 11.06
C LEU A 325 -16.79 -8.16 12.53
N LEU A 326 -16.31 -9.37 12.77
CA LEU A 326 -16.02 -9.89 14.10
C LEU A 326 -14.52 -10.01 14.37
N LEU A 327 -13.71 -9.75 13.38
CA LEU A 327 -12.26 -9.72 13.48
C LEU A 327 -11.81 -8.27 13.68
N ARG A 328 -10.60 -8.11 14.09
CA ARG A 328 -9.95 -6.82 14.29
C ARG A 328 -8.55 -6.92 13.76
N GLU A 329 -8.04 -5.82 13.32
CA GLU A 329 -6.66 -5.68 12.91
C GLU A 329 -5.74 -6.01 14.09
N GLN A 330 -4.55 -6.46 13.76
CA GLN A 330 -3.57 -6.81 14.78
C GLN A 330 -2.27 -6.02 14.55
N LEU A 331 -1.63 -5.66 15.64
CA LEU A 331 -0.29 -5.11 15.68
C LEU A 331 0.65 -6.16 16.30
N PHE A 332 1.65 -6.55 15.55
CA PHE A 332 2.68 -7.47 15.98
C PHE A 332 4.01 -6.73 16.06
N LEU A 333 4.54 -6.56 17.27
CA LEU A 333 5.85 -5.95 17.46
C LEU A 333 6.95 -6.99 17.27
N ASN A 334 7.96 -6.63 16.52
CA ASN A 334 9.14 -7.47 16.32
C ASN A 334 9.90 -7.62 17.66
N ASN A 335 10.30 -8.83 17.96
CA ASN A 335 10.96 -9.14 19.25
C ASN A 335 12.50 -9.07 19.18
N GLY A 336 13.06 -8.63 18.04
CA GLY A 336 14.49 -8.57 17.81
C GLY A 336 15.20 -9.95 17.76
N GLN A 337 14.44 -11.02 17.51
CA GLN A 337 14.94 -12.41 17.42
C GLN A 337 14.38 -13.12 16.18
N GLY A 338 14.03 -12.38 15.16
CA GLY A 338 13.45 -12.89 13.92
C GLY A 338 12.01 -13.38 14.05
N GLY A 339 11.22 -12.77 14.92
CA GLY A 339 9.83 -13.12 15.11
C GLY A 339 9.05 -11.99 15.80
N PHE A 340 7.75 -12.18 16.00
CA PHE A 340 6.82 -11.16 16.45
C PHE A 340 6.05 -11.56 17.71
N ASP A 341 5.69 -10.58 18.51
CA ASP A 341 4.80 -10.68 19.67
C ASP A 341 3.50 -9.89 19.39
N ASP A 342 2.34 -10.48 19.68
CA ASP A 342 1.05 -9.80 19.53
C ASP A 342 0.89 -8.73 20.62
N ALA A 343 1.02 -7.47 20.21
CA ALA A 343 0.90 -6.28 21.06
C ALA A 343 -0.47 -5.57 20.90
N THR A 344 -1.36 -6.12 20.08
CA THR A 344 -2.63 -5.47 19.69
C THR A 344 -3.40 -4.92 20.89
N LYS A 345 -3.54 -5.70 21.93
CA LYS A 345 -4.36 -5.32 23.09
C LYS A 345 -3.77 -4.16 23.90
N GLU A 346 -2.44 -4.09 23.95
CA GLU A 346 -1.70 -3.10 24.70
C GLU A 346 -1.60 -1.78 23.92
N SER A 347 -1.32 -1.86 22.64
CA SER A 347 -0.98 -0.72 21.77
C SER A 347 -2.14 -0.22 20.89
N TRP A 348 -3.14 -1.07 20.66
CA TRP A 348 -4.33 -0.73 19.85
C TRP A 348 -5.61 -1.08 20.60
N PRO A 349 -6.09 -0.23 21.52
CA PRO A 349 -7.26 -0.53 22.34
C PRO A 349 -8.51 -0.81 21.51
N ALA A 350 -9.35 -1.72 21.98
CA ALA A 350 -10.57 -2.13 21.26
C ALA A 350 -11.59 -1.00 20.99
N SER A 351 -11.47 0.14 21.67
CA SER A 351 -12.23 1.36 21.38
C SER A 351 -11.76 2.08 20.12
N GLU A 352 -10.49 1.93 19.77
CA GLU A 352 -9.81 2.55 18.64
C GLU A 352 -9.72 1.59 17.44
N ASN A 353 -9.77 0.29 17.71
CA ASN A 353 -9.72 -0.79 16.72
C ASN A 353 -11.16 -1.27 16.43
N LEU A 354 -11.77 -0.73 15.39
CA LEU A 354 -13.14 -1.05 15.00
C LEU A 354 -13.17 -2.39 14.25
N GLY A 355 -14.17 -3.21 14.50
CA GLY A 355 -14.38 -4.43 13.72
C GLY A 355 -15.18 -4.12 12.48
N CYS A 356 -14.50 -3.90 11.39
CA CYS A 356 -15.02 -3.62 10.05
C CYS A 356 -14.58 -4.69 9.06
N ASP A 357 -15.09 -4.64 7.85
CA ASP A 357 -14.59 -5.43 6.72
C ASP A 357 -13.54 -4.57 6.01
N ASP A 358 -12.30 -4.72 6.42
CA ASP A 358 -11.17 -3.92 5.97
C ASP A 358 -10.33 -4.71 4.96
N ASN A 359 -9.81 -4.05 3.95
CA ASN A 359 -9.09 -4.73 2.87
C ASN A 359 -7.65 -4.27 2.69
N MET A 360 -7.36 -3.01 2.92
CA MET A 360 -6.05 -2.43 2.65
C MET A 360 -5.69 -1.39 3.67
N HIS A 361 -4.40 -1.17 3.81
CA HIS A 361 -3.86 -0.06 4.57
C HIS A 361 -2.57 0.46 3.93
N ALA A 362 -2.13 1.62 4.40
CA ALA A 362 -0.85 2.18 4.06
C ALA A 362 -0.33 2.99 5.25
N PHE A 363 0.97 2.93 5.49
CA PHE A 363 1.62 3.85 6.40
C PHE A 363 1.87 5.19 5.72
N LEU A 364 1.77 6.27 6.49
CA LEU A 364 2.08 7.63 6.07
C LEU A 364 2.30 8.51 7.31
N ASP A 365 3.26 9.40 7.26
CA ASP A 365 3.41 10.47 8.25
C ASP A 365 2.51 11.65 7.85
N TYR A 366 1.22 11.61 8.25
CA TYR A 366 0.21 12.54 7.75
C TYR A 366 0.38 13.97 8.32
N ASP A 367 1.00 14.11 9.50
CA ASP A 367 1.17 15.41 10.18
C ASP A 367 2.63 15.87 10.27
N SER A 368 3.53 15.12 9.65
CA SER A 368 4.96 15.44 9.52
C SER A 368 5.66 15.54 10.88
N ASP A 369 5.30 14.67 11.81
CA ASP A 369 5.94 14.58 13.13
C ASP A 369 7.09 13.55 13.21
N GLY A 370 7.25 12.75 12.17
CA GLY A 370 8.31 11.76 12.02
C GLY A 370 7.93 10.36 12.48
N ASP A 371 6.67 10.12 12.78
CA ASP A 371 6.13 8.83 13.16
C ASP A 371 5.23 8.28 12.04
N ALA A 372 5.22 6.98 11.82
CA ALA A 372 4.35 6.37 10.81
C ALA A 372 2.93 6.19 11.36
N ASP A 373 1.97 6.90 10.77
CA ASP A 373 0.55 6.74 11.00
C ASP A 373 -0.06 5.70 10.05
N LEU A 374 -1.32 5.33 10.26
CA LEU A 374 -1.95 4.25 9.50
C LEU A 374 -3.28 4.68 8.89
N LEU A 375 -3.37 4.65 7.56
CA LEU A 375 -4.61 4.83 6.82
C LEU A 375 -5.20 3.47 6.44
N ILE A 376 -6.44 3.20 6.84
CA ILE A 376 -7.15 1.94 6.56
C ILE A 376 -8.33 2.19 5.63
N GLY A 377 -8.37 1.46 4.51
CA GLY A 377 -9.48 1.39 3.57
C GLY A 377 -10.44 0.26 3.89
N SER A 378 -11.73 0.57 3.97
CA SER A 378 -12.78 -0.33 4.42
C SER A 378 -13.87 -0.55 3.39
N LEU A 379 -14.49 -1.74 3.41
CA LEU A 379 -15.66 -2.07 2.58
C LEU A 379 -16.99 -1.63 3.17
N ASP A 380 -17.13 -1.64 4.48
CA ASP A 380 -18.42 -1.42 5.15
C ASP A 380 -18.41 -0.33 6.22
N CYS A 381 -17.22 0.14 6.60
CA CYS A 381 -17.04 1.31 7.45
C CYS A 381 -16.57 2.53 6.63
N HIS A 382 -16.34 3.65 7.31
CA HIS A 382 -15.57 4.75 6.73
C HIS A 382 -14.09 4.41 6.79
N ASP A 383 -13.34 4.82 5.79
CA ASP A 383 -11.89 4.78 5.82
C ASP A 383 -11.39 5.55 7.05
N ARG A 384 -10.33 5.05 7.69
CA ARG A 384 -9.89 5.51 8.99
C ARG A 384 -8.41 5.87 8.97
N LEU A 385 -8.09 6.96 9.66
CA LEU A 385 -6.72 7.30 10.00
C LEU A 385 -6.51 6.99 11.48
N LEU A 386 -5.45 6.26 11.78
CA LEU A 386 -4.97 6.03 13.13
C LEU A 386 -3.65 6.78 13.30
N VAL A 387 -3.58 7.56 14.35
CA VAL A 387 -2.40 8.35 14.71
C VAL A 387 -1.52 7.51 15.63
N ASN A 388 -0.27 7.39 15.29
CA ASN A 388 0.77 6.82 16.13
C ASN A 388 1.31 7.89 17.10
N ASP A 389 1.81 7.50 18.25
CA ASP A 389 2.46 8.41 19.20
C ASP A 389 3.99 8.21 19.24
N GLY A 390 4.56 7.58 18.23
CA GLY A 390 5.99 7.25 18.11
C GLY A 390 6.46 6.13 19.02
N SER A 391 5.54 5.48 19.71
CA SER A 391 5.84 4.30 20.54
C SER A 391 4.95 3.10 20.22
N GLY A 392 4.33 3.11 19.03
CA GLY A 392 3.48 2.05 18.55
C GLY A 392 2.06 2.06 19.14
N ASN A 393 1.63 3.13 19.80
CA ASN A 393 0.25 3.25 20.27
C ASN A 393 -0.61 3.91 19.20
N LEU A 394 -1.58 3.18 18.66
CA LEU A 394 -2.46 3.62 17.58
C LEU A 394 -3.79 4.13 18.15
N GLN A 395 -4.19 5.35 17.77
CA GLN A 395 -5.43 6.00 18.18
C GLN A 395 -6.18 6.53 16.96
N LEU A 396 -7.51 6.36 16.96
CA LEU A 396 -8.34 6.94 15.90
C LEU A 396 -8.19 8.46 15.86
N PHE A 397 -7.99 9.00 14.67
CA PHE A 397 -7.97 10.44 14.45
C PHE A 397 -9.33 11.05 14.82
N GLU A 398 -9.34 11.90 15.85
CA GLU A 398 -10.53 12.63 16.32
C GLU A 398 -10.75 13.93 15.53
N GLY A 399 -10.96 13.86 14.24
CA GLY A 399 -11.18 15.03 13.40
C GLY A 399 -12.48 15.00 12.60
N ALA A 400 -12.71 16.06 11.84
CA ALA A 400 -13.68 16.01 10.75
C ALA A 400 -13.23 14.95 9.76
N SER A 401 -14.17 14.36 9.02
CA SER A 401 -13.98 13.31 8.03
C SER A 401 -12.56 13.25 7.44
N VAL A 402 -11.86 12.15 7.66
CA VAL A 402 -10.50 11.96 7.12
C VAL A 402 -10.55 12.15 5.62
N LEU A 403 -11.44 11.43 4.95
CA LEU A 403 -11.72 11.54 3.52
C LEU A 403 -13.15 12.04 3.29
N PRO A 404 -13.39 12.86 2.28
CA PRO A 404 -14.69 13.54 2.09
C PRO A 404 -15.84 12.61 1.74
N VAL A 405 -15.57 11.45 1.16
CA VAL A 405 -16.60 10.48 0.76
C VAL A 405 -16.17 9.10 1.24
N GLY A 406 -17.05 8.43 1.98
CA GLY A 406 -16.82 7.02 2.33
C GLY A 406 -16.69 6.19 1.06
N THR A 407 -15.60 5.47 0.95
CA THR A 407 -15.31 4.57 -0.16
C THR A 407 -15.71 3.16 0.27
N ALA A 408 -16.81 2.65 -0.26
CA ALA A 408 -17.21 1.26 -0.01
C ALA A 408 -16.69 0.39 -1.16
N GLY A 409 -15.48 -0.14 -1.03
CA GLY A 409 -14.86 -0.97 -2.07
C GLY A 409 -13.38 -0.72 -2.31
N THR A 410 -12.70 -0.09 -1.37
CA THR A 410 -11.25 0.15 -1.45
C THR A 410 -10.49 -1.18 -1.43
N LEU A 411 -9.73 -1.44 -2.49
CA LEU A 411 -8.89 -2.63 -2.66
C LEU A 411 -7.39 -2.31 -2.76
N GLY A 412 -7.04 -1.04 -2.89
CA GLY A 412 -5.65 -0.58 -2.90
C GLY A 412 -5.57 0.87 -2.49
N ILE A 413 -4.51 1.21 -1.77
CA ILE A 413 -4.15 2.57 -1.34
C ILE A 413 -2.72 2.83 -1.76
N ALA A 414 -2.46 4.02 -2.30
CA ALA A 414 -1.11 4.49 -2.56
C ALA A 414 -1.00 5.98 -2.21
N VAL A 415 0.15 6.38 -1.73
CA VAL A 415 0.38 7.71 -1.16
C VAL A 415 1.62 8.34 -1.80
N ALA A 416 1.49 9.56 -2.32
CA ALA A 416 2.60 10.36 -2.85
C ALA A 416 2.19 11.84 -2.93
N ASP A 417 3.15 12.73 -3.17
CA ASP A 417 2.89 14.12 -3.58
C ASP A 417 2.63 14.16 -5.10
N LEU A 418 1.36 14.22 -5.50
CA LEU A 418 0.95 14.21 -6.91
C LEU A 418 0.93 15.59 -7.55
N ASN A 419 0.87 16.64 -6.75
CA ASN A 419 0.70 18.01 -7.22
C ASN A 419 1.92 18.90 -6.95
N SER A 420 3.00 18.35 -6.40
CA SER A 420 4.26 19.02 -6.07
C SER A 420 4.12 20.14 -5.02
N ASP A 421 3.20 19.97 -4.06
CA ASP A 421 3.03 20.91 -2.93
C ASP A 421 3.67 20.41 -1.62
N HIS A 422 4.40 19.28 -1.70
CA HIS A 422 5.08 18.57 -0.61
C HIS A 422 4.14 18.07 0.48
N LYS A 423 2.90 17.79 0.15
CA LYS A 423 1.94 17.13 1.03
C LYS A 423 1.59 15.76 0.49
N LEU A 424 1.24 14.88 1.37
CA LEU A 424 0.83 13.54 0.96
C LEU A 424 -0.60 13.56 0.40
N ASP A 425 -0.72 13.14 -0.86
CA ASP A 425 -1.97 12.86 -1.56
C ASP A 425 -2.26 11.35 -1.50
N VAL A 426 -3.52 10.97 -1.67
CA VAL A 426 -3.97 9.58 -1.57
C VAL A 426 -4.69 9.17 -2.84
N VAL A 427 -4.31 8.02 -3.39
CA VAL A 427 -5.04 7.37 -4.49
C VAL A 427 -5.60 6.04 -4.00
N MET A 428 -6.87 5.78 -4.29
CA MET A 428 -7.54 4.55 -3.91
C MET A 428 -8.14 3.84 -5.12
N SER A 429 -7.79 2.58 -5.30
CA SER A 429 -8.47 1.70 -6.24
C SER A 429 -9.75 1.15 -5.63
N GLN A 430 -10.81 1.05 -6.44
CA GLN A 430 -12.15 0.66 -6.01
C GLN A 430 -12.62 -0.58 -6.79
N GLY A 431 -12.98 -1.65 -6.08
CA GLY A 431 -13.35 -2.89 -6.74
C GLY A 431 -14.60 -3.56 -6.18
N GLU A 432 -14.61 -3.93 -4.94
CA GLU A 432 -15.51 -4.91 -4.35
C GLU A 432 -16.92 -4.39 -3.99
N ALA A 433 -17.53 -3.56 -4.81
CA ALA A 433 -18.90 -3.12 -4.57
C ALA A 433 -19.87 -3.58 -5.66
N PRO A 434 -21.16 -3.79 -5.34
CA PRO A 434 -22.18 -4.10 -6.33
C PRO A 434 -22.38 -2.93 -7.32
N GLY A 435 -21.77 -3.03 -8.48
CA GLY A 435 -21.66 -1.96 -9.47
C GLY A 435 -20.39 -1.16 -9.23
N ALA A 436 -19.53 -1.11 -10.23
CA ALA A 436 -18.25 -0.45 -10.15
C ALA A 436 -18.33 0.94 -9.53
N ILE A 437 -17.60 1.16 -8.45
CA ILE A 437 -17.35 2.47 -7.85
C ILE A 437 -16.17 3.09 -8.60
N ALA A 438 -16.14 4.41 -8.69
CA ALA A 438 -15.02 5.11 -9.32
C ALA A 438 -13.81 5.11 -8.38
N GLU A 439 -12.64 4.94 -8.95
CA GLU A 439 -11.35 5.19 -8.32
C GLU A 439 -11.34 6.59 -7.70
N LYS A 440 -10.48 6.81 -6.71
CA LYS A 440 -10.42 8.07 -6.00
C LYS A 440 -9.01 8.64 -6.01
N VAL A 441 -8.95 9.95 -6.21
CA VAL A 441 -7.75 10.77 -6.03
C VAL A 441 -8.11 11.89 -5.05
N TYR A 442 -7.32 12.01 -4.00
CA TYR A 442 -7.50 12.98 -2.93
C TYR A 442 -6.24 13.79 -2.75
N PHE A 443 -6.33 15.11 -2.84
CA PHE A 443 -5.21 16.01 -2.55
C PHE A 443 -5.22 16.46 -1.08
N GLY A 444 -4.04 16.47 -0.47
CA GLY A 444 -3.81 16.92 0.89
C GLY A 444 -4.01 18.43 1.04
N VAL A 445 -5.16 18.87 1.61
CA VAL A 445 -5.46 20.30 1.76
C VAL A 445 -5.23 20.81 3.18
N ALA A 446 -5.43 19.99 4.19
CA ALA A 446 -5.23 20.33 5.59
C ALA A 446 -4.12 19.52 6.28
N VAL A 447 -3.47 18.61 5.56
CA VAL A 447 -2.20 18.01 5.99
C VAL A 447 -1.08 19.04 5.84
N PRO A 448 -0.05 19.07 6.71
CA PRO A 448 1.10 19.95 6.54
C PRO A 448 1.97 19.51 5.36
N PRO A 449 2.80 20.39 4.81
CA PRO A 449 3.90 19.94 3.94
C PRO A 449 4.88 19.07 4.71
N ASP A 450 5.45 18.11 4.03
CA ASP A 450 6.45 17.23 4.59
C ASP A 450 7.72 18.01 5.01
N THR A 451 8.06 17.90 6.28
CA THR A 451 9.27 18.46 6.91
C THR A 451 9.98 17.41 7.79
N ALA A 452 9.42 16.22 7.85
CA ALA A 452 10.04 15.08 8.49
C ALA A 452 11.33 14.71 7.75
N LYS A 453 12.23 14.04 8.42
CA LYS A 453 13.48 13.62 7.79
C LYS A 453 13.43 12.12 7.56
N PRO A 454 14.04 11.66 6.47
CA PRO A 454 14.21 10.23 6.28
C PRO A 454 14.87 9.57 7.49
N ILE A 455 14.48 8.34 7.77
CA ILE A 455 15.08 7.52 8.82
C ILE A 455 16.11 6.61 8.18
N VAL A 456 17.37 6.73 8.62
CA VAL A 456 18.50 5.92 8.17
C VAL A 456 18.96 5.06 9.33
N THR A 457 18.70 3.77 9.25
CA THR A 457 19.02 2.79 10.30
C THR A 457 19.78 1.60 9.74
N LEU A 458 20.23 0.70 10.62
CA LEU A 458 20.87 -0.58 10.25
C LEU A 458 21.98 -0.41 9.21
N VAL A 459 22.86 0.58 9.37
CA VAL A 459 24.02 0.69 8.47
C VAL A 459 25.00 -0.44 8.76
N GLU A 460 25.24 -1.27 7.75
CA GLU A 460 26.10 -2.44 7.87
C GLU A 460 27.52 -2.08 8.30
N SER A 461 28.03 -2.75 9.33
CA SER A 461 29.36 -2.52 9.86
C SER A 461 30.37 -3.47 9.24
N ILE A 462 31.35 -2.95 8.53
CA ILE A 462 32.45 -3.74 7.99
C ILE A 462 33.65 -3.78 8.94
N SER A 463 34.28 -4.95 9.07
CA SER A 463 35.50 -5.13 9.86
C SER A 463 36.61 -5.65 8.99
N GLY A 464 37.75 -4.92 8.96
CA GLY A 464 38.97 -5.35 8.28
C GLY A 464 38.83 -5.53 6.76
N PRO A 465 38.36 -4.48 6.03
CA PRO A 465 38.13 -4.59 4.59
C PRO A 465 39.42 -4.93 3.84
N ASP A 466 39.33 -5.78 2.81
CA ASP A 466 40.44 -6.04 1.88
C ASP A 466 40.50 -4.87 0.87
N PRO A 467 41.59 -4.08 0.87
CA PRO A 467 41.69 -2.93 -0.03
C PRO A 467 41.73 -3.29 -1.53
N ASN A 468 41.78 -4.59 -1.86
CA ASN A 468 41.77 -5.05 -3.26
C ASN A 468 40.41 -5.64 -3.68
N GLN A 469 39.40 -5.55 -2.85
CA GLN A 469 38.05 -6.02 -3.16
C GLN A 469 37.06 -4.87 -2.98
N PRO A 470 36.04 -4.78 -3.83
CA PRO A 470 34.92 -3.87 -3.61
C PRO A 470 34.31 -4.09 -2.22
N ILE A 471 33.84 -3.04 -1.61
CA ILE A 471 33.15 -3.06 -0.33
C ILE A 471 31.68 -2.67 -0.59
N GLN A 472 30.79 -3.58 -0.27
CA GLN A 472 29.36 -3.28 -0.25
C GLN A 472 28.93 -2.90 1.16
N ILE A 473 28.10 -1.88 1.28
CA ILE A 473 27.46 -1.42 2.52
C ILE A 473 25.96 -1.42 2.28
N ARG A 474 25.24 -2.11 3.15
CA ARG A 474 23.78 -2.14 3.14
C ARG A 474 23.23 -1.25 4.26
N ALA A 475 22.03 -0.72 4.08
CA ALA A 475 21.33 0.07 5.08
C ALA A 475 19.82 0.01 4.87
N ARG A 476 19.06 0.23 5.93
CA ARG A 476 17.61 0.49 5.87
C ARG A 476 17.36 1.99 5.81
N VAL A 477 16.58 2.42 4.82
CA VAL A 477 16.18 3.83 4.64
C VAL A 477 14.70 3.89 4.31
N HIS A 478 13.93 4.61 5.10
CA HIS A 478 12.50 4.86 4.88
C HIS A 478 12.09 6.27 5.30
N ASP A 479 10.91 6.68 4.95
CA ASP A 479 10.35 7.99 5.23
C ASP A 479 8.95 7.89 5.86
N ASN A 480 8.78 6.93 6.78
CA ASN A 480 7.53 6.63 7.49
C ASN A 480 6.31 6.52 6.57
N LYS A 481 6.52 5.95 5.40
CA LYS A 481 5.53 5.75 4.35
C LYS A 481 5.70 4.38 3.71
N SER A 482 4.61 3.72 3.37
CA SER A 482 4.61 2.47 2.64
C SER A 482 3.64 2.50 1.43
N PRO A 483 3.98 1.80 0.33
CA PRO A 483 5.33 1.32 0.03
C PRO A 483 6.29 2.47 -0.30
N THR A 484 7.59 2.21 -0.18
CA THR A 484 8.64 3.15 -0.62
C THR A 484 8.89 3.02 -2.12
N MET A 485 8.88 4.14 -2.82
CA MET A 485 9.00 4.20 -4.28
C MET A 485 10.22 5.03 -4.70
N PRO A 486 10.79 4.81 -5.91
CA PRO A 486 11.92 5.60 -6.39
C PRO A 486 11.69 7.12 -6.40
N HIS A 487 10.46 7.56 -6.64
CA HIS A 487 10.10 8.98 -6.67
C HIS A 487 10.05 9.65 -5.28
N ASP A 488 10.05 8.87 -4.20
CA ASP A 488 10.08 9.41 -2.84
C ASP A 488 11.46 9.98 -2.47
N TRP A 489 12.48 9.77 -3.30
CA TRP A 489 13.86 10.10 -2.99
C TRP A 489 14.47 11.12 -3.95
N GLY A 490 15.01 12.19 -3.37
CA GLY A 490 15.96 13.07 -4.08
C GLY A 490 17.32 12.40 -4.24
N SER A 491 17.81 11.70 -3.20
CA SER A 491 19.02 10.88 -3.27
C SER A 491 19.17 9.97 -2.05
N VAL A 492 19.75 8.78 -2.26
CA VAL A 492 20.30 7.94 -1.18
C VAL A 492 21.75 7.62 -1.54
N VAL A 493 22.69 8.00 -0.66
CA VAL A 493 24.13 7.91 -0.94
C VAL A 493 24.91 7.29 0.21
N LEU A 494 25.89 6.47 -0.13
CA LEU A 494 26.96 6.06 0.75
C LEU A 494 28.06 7.11 0.70
N ARG A 495 28.22 7.88 1.77
CA ARG A 495 29.24 8.93 1.93
C ARG A 495 30.42 8.38 2.69
N TRP A 496 31.59 8.35 2.09
CA TRP A 496 32.79 7.87 2.76
C TRP A 496 33.93 8.90 2.76
N THR A 497 34.74 8.89 3.82
CA THR A 497 35.79 9.90 4.06
C THR A 497 37.10 9.23 4.37
N VAL A 498 38.16 9.60 3.63
CA VAL A 498 39.54 9.21 3.88
C VAL A 498 40.43 10.47 3.85
N ASP A 499 41.34 10.62 4.79
CA ASP A 499 42.25 11.77 4.90
C ASP A 499 41.54 13.14 4.81
N GLY A 500 40.30 13.22 5.27
CA GLY A 500 39.48 14.42 5.22
C GLY A 500 38.91 14.77 3.84
N GLN A 501 38.98 13.85 2.88
CA GLN A 501 38.32 13.94 1.58
C GLN A 501 37.08 13.04 1.59
N THR A 502 35.93 13.63 1.28
CA THR A 502 34.63 12.95 1.24
C THR A 502 34.22 12.65 -0.20
N GLN A 503 33.68 11.46 -0.43
CA GLN A 503 33.09 11.02 -1.69
C GLN A 503 31.74 10.40 -1.43
N ASP A 504 30.78 10.68 -2.32
CA ASP A 504 29.45 10.10 -2.30
C ASP A 504 29.31 9.08 -3.43
N VAL A 505 28.76 7.90 -3.10
CA VAL A 505 28.41 6.84 -4.04
C VAL A 505 26.90 6.65 -3.98
N PRO A 506 26.18 6.75 -5.10
CA PRO A 506 24.75 6.45 -5.13
C PRO A 506 24.48 5.04 -4.62
N MET A 507 23.50 4.89 -3.75
CA MET A 507 23.02 3.59 -3.33
C MET A 507 21.89 3.11 -4.25
N GLN A 508 21.78 1.80 -4.38
CA GLN A 508 20.72 1.13 -5.13
C GLN A 508 19.73 0.54 -4.13
N TRP A 509 18.46 0.79 -4.37
CA TRP A 509 17.38 0.06 -3.72
C TRP A 509 17.37 -1.39 -4.20
N TYR A 510 17.11 -2.35 -3.30
CA TYR A 510 17.06 -3.76 -3.69
C TYR A 510 15.87 -4.54 -3.11
N GLY A 511 14.97 -3.86 -2.41
CA GLY A 511 13.70 -4.42 -1.91
C GLY A 511 13.27 -3.75 -0.63
N GLU A 512 12.00 -3.58 -0.43
CA GLU A 512 11.35 -2.94 0.71
C GLU A 512 12.04 -1.62 1.09
N TYR A 513 12.63 -1.51 2.28
CA TYR A 513 13.39 -0.34 2.73
C TYR A 513 14.91 -0.51 2.62
N LEU A 514 15.37 -1.56 1.93
CA LEU A 514 16.80 -1.91 1.90
C LEU A 514 17.53 -1.28 0.71
N TRP A 515 18.68 -0.72 1.03
CA TRP A 515 19.58 -0.04 0.09
C TRP A 515 20.99 -0.58 0.22
N ARG A 516 21.74 -0.59 -0.89
CA ARG A 516 23.15 -0.98 -0.93
C ARG A 516 23.98 0.01 -1.75
N GLY A 517 25.19 0.30 -1.27
CA GLY A 517 26.18 1.11 -1.97
C GLY A 517 27.50 0.34 -2.08
N THR A 518 28.20 0.45 -3.20
CA THR A 518 29.46 -0.25 -3.43
C THR A 518 30.61 0.71 -3.62
N ILE A 519 31.67 0.58 -2.83
CA ILE A 519 32.95 1.27 -3.00
C ILE A 519 33.85 0.34 -3.79
N ASP A 520 34.02 0.56 -5.10
CA ASP A 520 34.77 -0.32 -6.00
C ASP A 520 36.27 -0.35 -5.70
N GLU A 521 36.83 0.80 -5.34
CA GLU A 521 38.25 0.97 -5.02
C GLU A 521 38.41 1.52 -3.60
N PRO A 522 38.28 0.68 -2.57
CA PRO A 522 38.40 1.16 -1.19
C PRO A 522 39.82 1.65 -0.89
N PRO A 523 39.96 2.71 -0.07
CA PRO A 523 41.25 3.29 0.26
C PRO A 523 42.10 2.31 1.08
N ALA A 524 43.43 2.36 0.87
CA ALA A 524 44.37 1.66 1.72
C ALA A 524 44.53 2.42 3.04
N GLY A 525 43.84 2.02 4.08
CA GLY A 525 43.93 2.64 5.41
C GLY A 525 42.56 2.73 6.10
N GLU A 526 42.52 3.48 7.20
CA GLU A 526 41.29 3.72 7.92
C GLU A 526 40.44 4.76 7.16
N PHE A 527 39.17 4.48 7.01
CA PHE A 527 38.18 5.40 6.49
C PHE A 527 36.90 5.31 7.33
N SER A 528 36.11 6.37 7.31
CA SER A 528 34.78 6.38 7.89
C SER A 528 33.73 6.48 6.79
N TYR A 529 32.53 5.98 7.06
CA TYR A 529 31.40 6.11 6.15
C TYR A 529 30.12 6.35 6.94
N GLU A 530 29.17 6.96 6.25
CA GLU A 530 27.79 7.16 6.69
C GLU A 530 26.86 7.00 5.49
N VAL A 531 25.60 6.68 5.74
CA VAL A 531 24.56 6.67 4.71
C VAL A 531 23.74 7.94 4.90
N CYS A 532 23.54 8.70 3.82
CA CYS A 532 22.72 9.89 3.80
C CYS A 532 21.56 9.73 2.82
N ALA A 533 20.37 10.12 3.22
CA ALA A 533 19.19 10.13 2.38
C ALA A 533 18.59 11.55 2.35
N THR A 534 18.11 11.94 1.19
CA THR A 534 17.31 13.15 0.97
C THR A 534 16.01 12.72 0.33
N ASP A 535 14.87 13.03 0.93
CA ASP A 535 13.55 12.74 0.39
C ASP A 535 13.17 13.65 -0.79
N ALA A 536 11.98 13.46 -1.35
CA ALA A 536 11.45 14.27 -2.45
C ALA A 536 11.11 15.70 -2.02
N ALA A 537 10.82 15.94 -0.74
CA ALA A 537 10.58 17.29 -0.19
C ALA A 537 11.88 18.06 0.09
N GLY A 538 13.03 17.39 0.09
CA GLY A 538 14.36 17.97 0.28
C GLY A 538 14.86 17.92 1.72
N ASN A 539 14.23 17.13 2.62
CA ASN A 539 14.72 16.93 3.97
C ASN A 539 15.88 15.91 3.94
N GLU A 540 16.97 16.19 4.64
CA GLU A 540 18.18 15.34 4.66
C GLU A 540 18.42 14.75 6.04
N ALA A 541 18.72 13.46 6.08
CA ALA A 541 19.27 12.77 7.23
C ALA A 541 20.48 11.91 6.85
N CYS A 542 21.42 11.77 7.81
CA CYS A 542 22.53 10.83 7.68
C CYS A 542 22.59 9.94 8.92
N SER A 543 23.06 8.71 8.75
CA SER A 543 23.36 7.83 9.87
C SER A 543 24.44 8.42 10.78
N SER A 544 24.43 8.04 12.03
CA SER A 544 25.56 8.37 12.92
C SER A 544 26.81 7.61 12.45
N PRO A 545 27.98 8.28 12.38
CA PRO A 545 29.23 7.65 11.93
C PRO A 545 29.70 6.52 12.85
#